data_dc786ae3958a543858040c4ac636292f
#
_entry.id   dc786ae3958a543858040c4ac636292f
#
_cell.length_a   1.000
_cell.length_b   1.000
_cell.length_c   1.000
_cell.angle_alpha   90.00
_cell.angle_beta   90.00
_cell.angle_gamma   90.00
#
_symmetry.space_group_name_H-M   'P 1'
#
loop_
_entity.id
_entity.type
_entity.pdbx_description
1 polymer ?
#
loop_
_entity_poly.entity_id
_entity_poly.type
_entity_poly.pdbx_seq_one_letter_code
_entity_poly.pdbx_strand_id
1 'polypeptide(L)'
;YKRQFLDYYFEGGNMVIQTLGKFEENEEISLIVTITEDKKEVLFKDKLFYYLDEDKFKEAVSTLREHPLNISDFSEDHIKGTITADKDGVMFTTISWEPGWTVKVDGQKVEPVKVCDALIGVELTEGTHDIEMTFFPKGLSQGIILSVCGIIAIVIIAIYPKKEEKI
;
A
#
# COMPACT_ATOMS: atom_id res chain seq x y z
N TYR A 1 -10.45 -26.35 -26.54
CA TYR A 1 -9.78 -25.03 -26.64
C TYR A 1 -8.50 -25.09 -25.78
N LYS A 2 -7.34 -25.25 -26.42
CA LYS A 2 -6.06 -25.07 -25.73
C LYS A 2 -5.86 -23.57 -25.55
N ARG A 3 -6.08 -23.05 -24.33
CA ARG A 3 -5.64 -21.71 -23.99
C ARG A 3 -4.12 -21.75 -23.82
N GLN A 4 -3.41 -21.13 -24.74
CA GLN A 4 -1.96 -20.97 -24.63
C GLN A 4 -1.71 -19.55 -24.13
N PHE A 5 -1.31 -19.44 -22.86
CA PHE A 5 -0.74 -18.21 -22.32
C PHE A 5 0.75 -18.28 -22.56
N LEU A 6 1.29 -17.32 -23.31
CA LEU A 6 2.73 -17.11 -23.43
C LEU A 6 3.04 -15.86 -22.62
N ASP A 7 3.66 -16.05 -21.46
CA ASP A 7 4.13 -14.95 -20.64
C ASP A 7 5.54 -15.24 -20.12
N TYR A 8 6.34 -14.18 -20.00
CA TYR A 8 7.71 -14.29 -19.51
C TYR A 8 7.71 -14.12 -18.01
N TYR A 9 7.91 -15.22 -17.30
CA TYR A 9 8.04 -15.22 -15.86
C TYR A 9 9.47 -14.85 -15.46
N PHE A 10 9.64 -13.93 -14.52
CA PHE A 10 10.92 -13.40 -14.01
C PHE A 10 11.66 -12.36 -14.87
N GLU A 11 11.09 -11.83 -15.91
CA GLU A 11 11.69 -10.69 -16.60
C GLU A 11 11.62 -9.44 -15.72
N GLY A 12 12.78 -8.87 -15.37
CA GLY A 12 12.88 -7.68 -14.51
C GLY A 12 12.82 -7.91 -13.00
N GLY A 13 12.91 -9.15 -12.52
CA GLY A 13 13.00 -9.47 -11.07
C GLY A 13 11.68 -9.41 -10.31
N ASN A 14 10.55 -9.25 -10.98
CA ASN A 14 9.24 -9.27 -10.37
C ASN A 14 8.75 -10.70 -10.17
N MET A 15 8.62 -11.12 -8.91
CA MET A 15 7.88 -12.32 -8.56
C MET A 15 6.38 -12.00 -8.62
N VAL A 16 5.79 -12.10 -9.79
CA VAL A 16 4.36 -11.84 -9.99
C VAL A 16 3.61 -13.16 -9.90
N ILE A 17 2.50 -13.16 -9.16
CA ILE A 17 1.55 -14.28 -9.17
C ILE A 17 0.87 -14.29 -10.54
N GLN A 18 1.13 -15.34 -11.33
CA GLN A 18 0.51 -15.52 -12.63
C GLN A 18 -0.83 -16.24 -12.47
N THR A 19 -1.90 -15.60 -12.95
CA THR A 19 -3.23 -16.23 -12.95
C THR A 19 -3.35 -17.19 -14.11
N LEU A 20 -3.56 -18.47 -13.81
CA LEU A 20 -3.77 -19.50 -14.86
C LEU A 20 -5.22 -19.55 -15.37
N GLY A 21 -6.14 -18.88 -14.70
CA GLY A 21 -7.56 -18.85 -15.04
C GLY A 21 -8.42 -19.70 -14.10
N LYS A 22 -9.68 -19.87 -14.47
CA LYS A 22 -10.66 -20.68 -13.75
C LYS A 22 -10.77 -22.04 -14.42
N PHE A 23 -10.75 -23.10 -13.62
CA PHE A 23 -10.84 -24.48 -14.07
C PHE A 23 -11.96 -25.18 -13.32
N GLU A 24 -12.58 -26.15 -13.97
CA GLU A 24 -13.61 -26.99 -13.34
C GLU A 24 -12.96 -28.11 -12.51
N GLU A 25 -13.74 -28.66 -11.60
CA GLU A 25 -13.29 -29.78 -10.78
C GLU A 25 -12.90 -30.98 -11.67
N ASN A 26 -11.74 -31.58 -11.42
CA ASN A 26 -11.14 -32.67 -12.21
C ASN A 26 -10.74 -32.30 -13.66
N GLU A 27 -10.67 -31.02 -14.01
CA GLU A 27 -10.11 -30.59 -15.29
C GLU A 27 -8.59 -30.82 -15.30
N GLU A 28 -8.08 -31.50 -16.31
CA GLU A 28 -6.64 -31.76 -16.48
C GLU A 28 -5.95 -30.54 -17.08
N ILE A 29 -4.96 -30.03 -16.37
CA ILE A 29 -4.19 -28.86 -16.77
C ILE A 29 -2.75 -29.28 -17.07
N SER A 30 -2.25 -28.91 -18.25
CA SER A 30 -0.85 -29.06 -18.60
C SER A 30 -0.15 -27.72 -18.61
N LEU A 31 0.83 -27.53 -17.74
CA LEU A 31 1.68 -26.33 -17.71
C LEU A 31 3.05 -26.67 -18.30
N ILE A 32 3.45 -25.94 -19.33
CA ILE A 32 4.77 -26.08 -19.95
C ILE A 32 5.61 -24.87 -19.56
N VAL A 33 6.66 -25.08 -18.80
CA VAL A 33 7.64 -24.06 -18.44
C VAL A 33 8.87 -24.23 -19.32
N THR A 34 9.14 -23.25 -20.16
CA THR A 34 10.33 -23.24 -21.03
C THR A 34 11.41 -22.35 -20.39
N ILE A 35 12.59 -22.93 -20.16
CA ILE A 35 13.74 -22.21 -19.64
C ILE A 35 14.54 -21.69 -20.83
N THR A 36 14.70 -20.36 -20.92
CA THR A 36 15.36 -19.70 -22.07
C THR A 36 16.86 -19.51 -21.92
N GLU A 37 17.41 -19.78 -20.73
CA GLU A 37 18.87 -19.71 -20.47
C GLU A 37 19.48 -21.11 -20.30
N ASP A 38 20.75 -21.25 -20.67
CA ASP A 38 21.54 -22.49 -20.49
C ASP A 38 21.87 -22.78 -19.00
N LYS A 39 20.87 -22.75 -18.14
CA LYS A 39 20.97 -23.18 -16.75
C LYS A 39 20.75 -24.68 -16.66
N LYS A 40 21.71 -25.39 -16.08
CA LYS A 40 21.66 -26.86 -16.00
C LYS A 40 20.64 -27.39 -15.00
N GLU A 41 20.21 -26.59 -14.02
CA GLU A 41 19.26 -27.01 -13.00
C GLU A 41 18.39 -25.82 -12.55
N VAL A 42 17.09 -26.06 -12.44
CA VAL A 42 16.12 -25.17 -11.78
C VAL A 42 15.54 -25.91 -10.58
N LEU A 43 15.86 -25.43 -9.39
CA LEU A 43 15.34 -26.01 -8.14
C LEU A 43 14.12 -25.22 -7.70
N PHE A 44 12.97 -25.87 -7.70
CA PHE A 44 11.75 -25.34 -7.08
C PHE A 44 11.76 -25.73 -5.59
N LYS A 45 11.99 -24.76 -4.73
CA LYS A 45 12.06 -24.99 -3.27
C LYS A 45 10.71 -25.02 -2.58
N ASP A 46 9.70 -24.36 -3.19
CA ASP A 46 8.38 -24.16 -2.59
C ASP A 46 7.25 -24.64 -3.50
N LYS A 47 6.04 -24.67 -2.96
CA LYS A 47 4.83 -24.93 -3.74
C LYS A 47 4.63 -23.82 -4.75
N LEU A 48 4.56 -24.14 -6.03
CA LEU A 48 4.39 -23.17 -7.12
C LEU A 48 2.94 -22.90 -7.46
N PHE A 49 2.04 -23.80 -7.09
CA PHE A 49 0.65 -23.74 -7.47
C PHE A 49 -0.22 -23.56 -6.25
N TYR A 50 -1.12 -22.60 -6.36
CA TYR A 50 -2.13 -22.28 -5.37
C TYR A 50 -3.48 -22.17 -6.07
N TYR A 51 -4.54 -22.55 -5.40
CA TYR A 51 -5.88 -22.26 -5.85
C TYR A 51 -6.55 -21.27 -4.90
N LEU A 52 -7.37 -20.41 -5.46
CA LEU A 52 -8.22 -19.51 -4.70
C LEU A 52 -9.57 -20.21 -4.47
N ASP A 53 -9.88 -20.48 -3.21
CA ASP A 53 -11.23 -20.89 -2.80
C ASP A 53 -12.14 -19.64 -2.86
N GLU A 54 -12.89 -19.51 -3.96
CA GLU A 54 -13.72 -18.32 -4.20
C GLU A 54 -14.80 -18.13 -3.14
N ASP A 55 -15.33 -19.21 -2.57
CA ASP A 55 -16.41 -19.10 -1.59
C ASP A 55 -15.87 -18.64 -0.25
N LYS A 56 -14.75 -19.16 0.22
CA LYS A 56 -14.06 -18.63 1.41
C LYS A 56 -13.56 -17.21 1.21
N PHE A 57 -13.11 -16.89 0.01
CA PHE A 57 -12.72 -15.51 -0.29
C PHE A 57 -13.91 -14.54 -0.20
N LYS A 58 -15.06 -14.91 -0.78
CA LYS A 58 -16.30 -14.12 -0.69
C LYS A 58 -16.79 -13.99 0.75
N GLU A 59 -16.74 -15.06 1.52
CA GLU A 59 -17.09 -15.05 2.95
C GLU A 59 -16.19 -14.09 3.73
N ALA A 60 -14.88 -14.19 3.56
CA ALA A 60 -13.93 -13.28 4.20
C ALA A 60 -14.17 -11.80 3.81
N VAL A 61 -14.40 -11.54 2.51
CA VAL A 61 -14.71 -10.18 2.05
C VAL A 61 -16.04 -9.67 2.59
N SER A 62 -17.07 -10.53 2.69
CA SER A 62 -18.36 -10.12 3.27
C SER A 62 -18.21 -9.75 4.73
N THR A 63 -17.49 -10.55 5.51
CA THR A 63 -17.20 -10.25 6.93
C THR A 63 -16.45 -8.93 7.10
N LEU A 64 -15.43 -8.68 6.27
CA LEU A 64 -14.69 -7.41 6.31
C LEU A 64 -15.55 -6.19 5.93
N ARG A 65 -16.68 -6.41 5.24
CA ARG A 65 -17.61 -5.35 4.81
C ARG A 65 -18.83 -5.18 5.70
N GLU A 66 -18.98 -5.97 6.76
CA GLU A 66 -20.14 -5.89 7.66
C GLU A 66 -20.21 -4.52 8.36
N HIS A 67 -19.06 -3.95 8.71
CA HIS A 67 -18.92 -2.67 9.39
C HIS A 67 -18.01 -1.73 8.60
N PRO A 68 -18.47 -1.15 7.48
CA PRO A 68 -17.65 -0.28 6.67
C PRO A 68 -17.44 1.08 7.34
N LEU A 69 -16.30 1.70 7.08
CA LEU A 69 -16.10 3.11 7.37
C LEU A 69 -17.02 3.95 6.46
N ASN A 70 -17.95 4.68 7.05
CA ASN A 70 -18.79 5.63 6.34
C ASN A 70 -18.00 6.93 6.14
N ILE A 71 -17.41 7.07 4.96
CA ILE A 71 -16.54 8.19 4.61
C ILE A 71 -17.36 9.46 4.43
N SER A 72 -17.03 10.50 5.17
CA SER A 72 -17.64 11.83 5.09
C SER A 72 -16.79 12.83 4.32
N ASP A 73 -15.48 12.66 4.33
CA ASP A 73 -14.53 13.47 3.57
C ASP A 73 -13.35 12.59 3.09
N PHE A 74 -12.92 12.83 1.83
CA PHE A 74 -11.87 12.05 1.20
C PHE A 74 -11.05 12.92 0.26
N SER A 75 -9.75 12.91 0.48
CA SER A 75 -8.74 13.42 -0.45
C SER A 75 -7.53 12.46 -0.50
N GLU A 76 -6.53 12.78 -1.30
CA GLU A 76 -5.32 11.93 -1.43
C GLU A 76 -4.52 11.82 -0.13
N ASP A 77 -4.61 12.85 0.73
CA ASP A 77 -3.85 12.99 1.97
C ASP A 77 -4.74 13.06 3.22
N HIS A 78 -6.07 13.01 3.08
CA HIS A 78 -7.00 13.12 4.19
C HIS A 78 -8.22 12.23 3.99
N ILE A 79 -8.55 11.47 5.02
CA ILE A 79 -9.73 10.60 5.07
C ILE A 79 -10.43 10.84 6.40
N LYS A 80 -11.72 11.12 6.36
CA LYS A 80 -12.56 11.24 7.55
C LYS A 80 -13.85 10.46 7.39
N GLY A 81 -14.27 9.81 8.46
CA GLY A 81 -15.51 9.04 8.45
C GLY A 81 -15.86 8.51 9.82
N THR A 82 -16.98 7.80 9.89
CA THR A 82 -17.47 7.12 11.08
C THR A 82 -17.57 5.63 10.85
N ILE A 83 -17.23 4.85 11.86
CA ILE A 83 -17.36 3.39 11.87
C ILE A 83 -18.04 2.95 13.15
N THR A 84 -18.90 1.91 13.06
CA THR A 84 -19.48 1.26 14.24
C THR A 84 -18.90 -0.13 14.36
N ALA A 85 -18.23 -0.40 15.47
CA ALA A 85 -17.66 -1.70 15.81
C ALA A 85 -18.57 -2.43 16.81
N ASP A 86 -18.99 -3.64 16.51
CA ASP A 86 -19.85 -4.46 17.40
C ASP A 86 -19.06 -5.09 18.56
N LYS A 87 -17.75 -5.04 18.50
CA LYS A 87 -16.81 -5.55 19.51
C LYS A 87 -15.43 -4.93 19.32
N ASP A 88 -14.59 -5.06 20.31
CA ASP A 88 -13.17 -4.70 20.20
C ASP A 88 -12.51 -5.44 19.02
N GLY A 89 -11.76 -4.71 18.22
CA GLY A 89 -11.13 -5.27 17.04
C GLY A 89 -10.22 -4.30 16.31
N VAL A 90 -9.87 -4.67 15.10
CA VAL A 90 -9.01 -3.84 14.23
C VAL A 90 -9.78 -3.48 12.98
N MET A 91 -9.99 -2.18 12.74
CA MET A 91 -10.45 -1.68 11.46
C MET A 91 -9.35 -1.93 10.42
N PHE A 92 -9.65 -2.77 9.43
CA PHE A 92 -8.74 -3.06 8.33
C PHE A 92 -8.86 -2.00 7.25
N THR A 93 -7.72 -1.52 6.75
CA THR A 93 -7.70 -0.62 5.58
C THR A 93 -6.89 -1.23 4.44
N THR A 94 -7.12 -0.75 3.22
CA THR A 94 -6.30 -1.07 2.05
C THR A 94 -5.19 -0.04 1.81
N ILE A 95 -4.92 0.81 2.81
CA ILE A 95 -3.90 1.85 2.73
C ILE A 95 -2.55 1.24 3.10
N SER A 96 -1.54 1.47 2.27
CA SER A 96 -0.18 1.00 2.52
C SER A 96 0.39 1.59 3.80
N TRP A 97 1.11 0.74 4.55
CA TRP A 97 1.86 1.16 5.71
C TRP A 97 3.04 2.03 5.29
N GLU A 98 2.90 3.35 5.43
CA GLU A 98 3.96 4.31 5.18
C GLU A 98 4.17 5.26 6.36
N PRO A 99 5.43 5.63 6.64
CA PRO A 99 5.70 6.64 7.65
C PRO A 99 5.24 8.01 7.16
N GLY A 100 4.27 8.58 7.81
CA GLY A 100 3.68 9.88 7.45
C GLY A 100 2.20 9.92 7.74
N TRP A 101 1.56 8.78 7.84
CA TRP A 101 0.19 8.70 8.30
C TRP A 101 0.06 9.04 9.78
N THR A 102 -0.90 9.88 10.08
CA THR A 102 -1.37 10.18 11.44
C THR A 102 -2.81 9.75 11.50
N VAL A 103 -3.15 8.91 12.47
CA VAL A 103 -4.49 8.39 12.70
C VAL A 103 -5.04 8.97 14.00
N LYS A 104 -6.29 9.42 13.96
CA LYS A 104 -7.03 9.84 15.15
C LYS A 104 -8.33 9.04 15.23
N VAL A 105 -8.66 8.63 16.44
CA VAL A 105 -9.93 8.01 16.81
C VAL A 105 -10.56 8.93 17.85
N ASP A 106 -11.76 9.41 17.57
CA ASP A 106 -12.51 10.35 18.44
C ASP A 106 -11.69 11.61 18.78
N GLY A 107 -10.94 12.12 17.81
CA GLY A 107 -10.07 13.29 17.94
C GLY A 107 -8.74 13.03 18.67
N GLN A 108 -8.51 11.83 19.22
CA GLN A 108 -7.26 11.47 19.89
C GLN A 108 -6.33 10.74 18.94
N LYS A 109 -5.06 11.13 18.93
CA LYS A 109 -4.04 10.46 18.13
C LYS A 109 -3.78 9.06 18.68
N VAL A 110 -3.85 8.06 17.78
CA VAL A 110 -3.55 6.66 18.07
C VAL A 110 -2.41 6.17 17.16
N GLU A 111 -1.67 5.18 17.64
CA GLU A 111 -0.66 4.52 16.81
C GLU A 111 -1.34 3.43 15.98
N PRO A 112 -1.24 3.50 14.64
CA PRO A 112 -1.80 2.45 13.81
C PRO A 112 -1.02 1.15 13.94
N VAL A 113 -1.70 0.03 13.75
CA VAL A 113 -1.08 -1.31 13.72
C VAL A 113 -0.83 -1.75 12.29
N LYS A 114 0.20 -2.58 12.09
CA LYS A 114 0.52 -3.10 10.78
C LYS A 114 -0.22 -4.42 10.55
N VAL A 115 -1.06 -4.45 9.51
CA VAL A 115 -1.83 -5.63 9.14
C VAL A 115 -1.26 -6.24 7.86
N CYS A 116 -1.16 -7.57 7.83
CA CYS A 116 -0.57 -8.32 6.69
C CYS A 116 0.83 -7.82 6.30
N ASP A 117 1.62 -7.33 7.26
CA ASP A 117 2.96 -6.75 7.06
C ASP A 117 3.05 -5.58 6.05
N ALA A 118 1.92 -5.09 5.55
CA ALA A 118 1.88 -4.12 4.47
C ALA A 118 0.85 -2.99 4.63
N LEU A 119 -0.21 -3.18 5.38
CA LEU A 119 -1.36 -2.29 5.41
C LEU A 119 -1.58 -1.67 6.79
N ILE A 120 -2.30 -0.55 6.83
CA ILE A 120 -2.67 0.13 8.06
C ILE A 120 -3.92 -0.52 8.66
N GLY A 121 -3.85 -0.88 9.94
CA GLY A 121 -4.99 -1.20 10.78
C GLY A 121 -5.15 -0.17 11.90
N VAL A 122 -6.35 -0.03 12.43
CA VAL A 122 -6.65 0.85 13.54
C VAL A 122 -7.38 0.06 14.62
N GLU A 123 -6.82 -0.03 15.81
CA GLU A 123 -7.49 -0.69 16.93
C GLU A 123 -8.68 0.15 17.40
N LEU A 124 -9.83 -0.50 17.53
CA LEU A 124 -11.06 0.12 17.98
C LEU A 124 -11.68 -0.72 19.10
N THR A 125 -12.32 -0.04 20.02
CA THR A 125 -13.19 -0.68 21.00
C THR A 125 -14.60 -0.87 20.42
N GLU A 126 -15.46 -1.61 21.12
CA GLU A 126 -16.89 -1.65 20.80
C GLU A 126 -17.49 -0.23 20.87
N GLY A 127 -18.27 0.14 19.84
CA GLY A 127 -18.94 1.43 19.75
C GLY A 127 -18.80 2.10 18.39
N THR A 128 -19.30 3.33 18.35
CA THR A 128 -19.18 4.19 17.15
C THR A 128 -18.04 5.17 17.35
N HIS A 129 -17.15 5.22 16.37
CA HIS A 129 -15.94 6.03 16.41
C HIS A 129 -15.83 6.95 15.21
N ASP A 130 -15.33 8.15 15.45
CA ASP A 130 -14.92 9.09 14.42
C ASP A 130 -13.45 8.82 14.07
N ILE A 131 -13.19 8.49 12.81
CA ILE A 131 -11.87 8.22 12.29
C ILE A 131 -11.40 9.39 11.44
N GLU A 132 -10.18 9.86 11.71
CA GLU A 132 -9.50 10.85 10.87
C GLU A 132 -8.07 10.34 10.57
N MET A 133 -7.73 10.25 9.30
CA MET A 133 -6.41 9.85 8.84
C MET A 133 -5.83 10.95 7.96
N THR A 134 -4.63 11.40 8.27
CA THR A 134 -3.92 12.43 7.49
C THR A 134 -2.53 11.96 7.12
N PHE A 135 -2.12 12.22 5.90
CA PHE A 135 -0.79 11.86 5.40
C PHE A 135 0.08 13.08 5.21
N PHE A 136 1.24 13.05 5.81
CA PHE A 136 2.28 14.05 5.59
C PHE A 136 3.63 13.36 5.37
N PRO A 137 4.22 13.44 4.17
CA PRO A 137 5.44 12.73 3.84
C PRO A 137 6.60 13.11 4.77
N LYS A 138 7.30 12.09 5.31
CA LYS A 138 8.52 12.34 6.09
C LYS A 138 9.55 13.08 5.23
N GLY A 139 10.15 14.12 5.82
CA GLY A 139 11.16 14.93 5.14
C GLY A 139 10.62 16.12 4.35
N LEU A 140 9.31 16.18 4.08
CA LEU A 140 8.73 17.32 3.35
C LEU A 140 8.96 18.64 4.08
N SER A 141 8.77 18.68 5.40
CA SER A 141 9.03 19.90 6.20
C SER A 141 10.50 20.32 6.14
N GLN A 142 11.44 19.37 6.21
CA GLN A 142 12.87 19.66 6.08
C GLN A 142 13.22 20.18 4.68
N GLY A 143 12.64 19.60 3.64
CA GLY A 143 12.78 20.05 2.25
C GLY A 143 12.26 21.47 2.05
N ILE A 144 11.10 21.81 2.61
CA ILE A 144 10.52 23.15 2.57
C ILE A 144 11.45 24.16 3.26
N ILE A 145 11.92 23.85 4.48
CA ILE A 145 12.85 24.74 5.22
C ILE A 145 14.12 24.99 4.40
N LEU A 146 14.72 23.92 3.87
CA LEU A 146 15.95 24.03 3.06
C LEU A 146 15.73 24.89 1.80
N SER A 147 14.59 24.71 1.13
CA SER A 147 14.22 25.49 -0.05
C SER A 147 14.04 26.97 0.29
N VAL A 148 13.36 27.29 1.39
CA VAL A 148 13.18 28.67 1.86
C VAL A 148 14.52 29.30 2.21
N CYS A 149 15.40 28.60 2.93
CA CYS A 149 16.76 29.08 3.21
C CYS A 149 17.56 29.33 1.94
N GLY A 150 17.46 28.46 0.93
CA GLY A 150 18.10 28.65 -0.36
C GLY A 150 17.63 29.91 -1.09
N ILE A 151 16.31 30.15 -1.12
CA ILE A 151 15.73 31.34 -1.71
C ILE A 151 16.21 32.59 -0.98
N ILE A 152 16.21 32.61 0.34
CA ILE A 152 16.71 33.75 1.15
C ILE A 152 18.18 34.01 0.84
N ALA A 153 19.02 32.98 0.76
CA ALA A 153 20.43 33.12 0.43
C ALA A 153 20.64 33.76 -0.96
N ILE A 154 19.87 33.32 -1.97
CA ILE A 154 19.92 33.91 -3.33
C ILE A 154 19.52 35.38 -3.29
N VAL A 155 18.46 35.72 -2.59
CA VAL A 155 18.00 37.13 -2.46
C VAL A 155 19.06 37.97 -1.78
N ILE A 156 19.69 37.49 -0.70
CA ILE A 156 20.78 38.23 -0.02
C ILE A 156 21.94 38.46 -0.99
N ILE A 157 22.37 37.45 -1.75
CA ILE A 157 23.46 37.59 -2.72
C ILE A 157 23.11 38.61 -3.82
N ALA A 158 21.85 38.60 -4.28
CA ALA A 158 21.37 39.48 -5.32
C ALA A 158 21.30 40.98 -4.88
N ILE A 159 20.97 41.20 -3.60
CA ILE A 159 20.85 42.55 -3.03
C ILE A 159 22.20 43.09 -2.57
N TYR A 160 23.15 42.25 -2.18
CA TYR A 160 24.48 42.71 -1.76
C TYR A 160 25.25 43.26 -2.95
N PRO A 161 25.57 44.57 -2.98
CA PRO A 161 26.30 45.16 -4.09
C PRO A 161 27.69 44.54 -4.15
N LYS A 162 28.08 44.05 -5.33
CA LYS A 162 29.47 43.71 -5.62
C LYS A 162 30.36 44.93 -5.31
N LYS A 163 31.21 44.81 -4.31
CA LYS A 163 32.25 45.79 -4.06
C LYS A 163 33.18 45.80 -5.29
N GLU A 164 33.10 46.84 -6.12
CA GLU A 164 34.06 47.02 -7.20
C GLU A 164 35.45 47.17 -6.58
N GLU A 165 36.33 46.21 -6.82
CA GLU A 165 37.78 46.41 -6.61
C GLU A 165 38.22 47.45 -7.60
N LYS A 166 38.45 48.69 -7.12
CA LYS A 166 39.21 49.68 -7.87
C LYS A 166 40.66 49.25 -7.92
N ILE A 167 41.10 48.83 -9.11
CA ILE A 167 42.50 48.67 -9.50
C ILE A 167 43.13 50.06 -9.67
#